data_1145b7f630164050a52a8fd13dc8b204
#
_entry.id   1145b7f630164050a52a8fd13dc8b204
#
_cell.length_a   1.000
_cell.length_b   1.000
_cell.length_c   1.000
_cell.angle_alpha   90.00
_cell.angle_beta   90.00
_cell.angle_gamma   90.00
#
_symmetry.space_group_name_H-M   'P 1'
#
loop_
_entity.id
_entity.type
_entity.pdbx_description
1 polymer ?
#
loop_
_entity_poly.entity_id
_entity_poly.type
_entity_poly.pdbx_seq_one_letter_code
_entity_poly.pdbx_strand_id
1 'polypeptide(L)'
;MCIRDSRLHNMRTMRFLPPEKQAKKAQETLDVIAPLAHRLGMASVKWELEDLAFAILQPKKYEEIVRMVADHAPSRDRALREITDVLQRELSANGIEAEVMGRPKHYWSIYQKMAVRGHDFNEIFDLVGIRVLVDTVNDCYAAIGVVHSLYSVMPGRFKDYISNPRFGVYQSLHTTVMTSTGRPLEVQVRTHEMHYNAEFGVAAHWRYKETKGSHKGDQAEVDQMAWMRQLLDWQKE
;
A
#
# COMPACT_ATOMS: atom_id res chain seq x y z
N MET A 1 10.43 18.51 12.66
CA MET A 1 9.65 17.49 13.42
C MET A 1 8.69 16.85 12.43
N CYS A 2 8.97 15.63 12.01
CA CYS A 2 8.28 14.98 10.90
C CYS A 2 6.96 14.36 11.37
N ILE A 3 5.89 14.44 10.57
CA ILE A 3 4.58 13.78 10.80
C ILE A 3 4.77 12.30 11.16
N ARG A 4 5.73 11.62 10.53
CA ARG A 4 6.10 10.24 10.78
C ARG A 4 6.50 9.98 12.23
N ASP A 5 7.42 10.78 12.79
CA ASP A 5 8.02 10.46 14.08
C ASP A 5 7.15 10.96 15.25
N SER A 6 6.46 12.09 15.07
CA SER A 6 5.65 12.71 16.11
C SER A 6 4.25 12.11 16.21
N ARG A 7 3.49 12.05 15.09
CA ARG A 7 2.09 11.61 15.15
C ARG A 7 1.99 10.09 15.32
N LEU A 8 2.82 9.33 14.62
CA LEU A 8 2.82 7.87 14.73
C LEU A 8 3.22 7.43 16.13
N HIS A 9 4.27 8.02 16.71
CA HIS A 9 4.65 7.77 18.10
C HIS A 9 3.51 8.12 19.07
N ASN A 10 2.87 9.27 18.89
CA ASN A 10 1.74 9.66 19.72
C ASN A 10 0.57 8.67 19.62
N MET A 11 0.27 8.17 18.43
CA MET A 11 -0.80 7.17 18.24
C MET A 11 -0.46 5.85 18.92
N ARG A 12 0.79 5.39 18.85
CA ARG A 12 1.26 4.16 19.53
C ARG A 12 1.21 4.27 21.06
N THR A 13 1.33 5.48 21.58
CA THR A 13 1.36 5.78 23.04
C THR A 13 0.04 6.37 23.57
N MET A 14 -1.05 6.30 22.81
CA MET A 14 -2.34 6.93 23.11
C MET A 14 -2.97 6.46 24.44
N ARG A 15 -2.68 5.22 24.85
CA ARG A 15 -3.23 4.60 26.06
C ARG A 15 -3.01 5.39 27.37
N PHE A 16 -2.04 6.31 27.36
CA PHE A 16 -1.73 7.15 28.52
C PHE A 16 -2.57 8.46 28.58
N LEU A 17 -3.40 8.71 27.58
CA LEU A 17 -4.29 9.87 27.55
C LEU A 17 -5.70 9.52 28.02
N PRO A 18 -6.46 10.51 28.54
CA PRO A 18 -7.89 10.32 28.82
C PRO A 18 -8.67 9.88 27.58
N PRO A 19 -9.73 9.04 27.73
CA PRO A 19 -10.48 8.49 26.61
C PRO A 19 -11.01 9.55 25.60
N GLU A 20 -11.51 10.66 26.10
CA GLU A 20 -12.00 11.77 25.25
C GLU A 20 -10.90 12.35 24.35
N LYS A 21 -9.69 12.52 24.91
CA LYS A 21 -8.52 13.00 24.14
C LYS A 21 -8.03 11.95 23.14
N GLN A 22 -8.11 10.67 23.52
CA GLN A 22 -7.80 9.56 22.60
C GLN A 22 -8.73 9.60 21.38
N ALA A 23 -10.05 9.65 21.60
CA ALA A 23 -11.05 9.66 20.53
C ALA A 23 -10.88 10.88 19.60
N LYS A 24 -10.72 12.08 20.18
CA LYS A 24 -10.50 13.31 19.38
C LYS A 24 -9.25 13.21 18.50
N LYS A 25 -8.14 12.73 19.05
CA LYS A 25 -6.87 12.60 18.29
C LYS A 25 -6.93 11.48 17.24
N ALA A 26 -7.63 10.38 17.53
CA ALA A 26 -7.85 9.29 16.60
C ALA A 26 -8.70 9.75 15.41
N GLN A 27 -9.77 10.51 15.67
CA GLN A 27 -10.60 11.08 14.61
C GLN A 27 -9.83 12.04 13.73
N GLU A 28 -9.09 13.00 14.32
CA GLU A 28 -8.20 13.90 13.59
C GLU A 28 -7.17 13.15 12.74
N THR A 29 -6.69 12.00 13.24
CA THR A 29 -5.74 11.18 12.51
C THR A 29 -6.37 10.54 11.27
N LEU A 30 -7.60 10.02 11.35
CA LEU A 30 -8.31 9.45 10.21
C LEU A 30 -8.71 10.51 9.18
N ASP A 31 -9.19 11.67 9.65
CA ASP A 31 -9.78 12.68 8.77
C ASP A 31 -8.71 13.52 8.05
N VAL A 32 -7.55 13.73 8.69
CA VAL A 32 -6.56 14.68 8.18
C VAL A 32 -5.19 14.01 7.97
N ILE A 33 -4.63 13.37 9.00
CA ILE A 33 -3.22 12.97 8.98
C ILE A 33 -2.99 11.75 8.08
N ALA A 34 -3.86 10.74 8.12
CA ALA A 34 -3.74 9.55 7.27
C ALA A 34 -3.94 9.88 5.77
N PRO A 35 -4.94 10.70 5.37
CA PRO A 35 -5.03 11.23 4.02
C PRO A 35 -3.81 12.03 3.58
N LEU A 36 -3.24 12.87 4.46
CA LEU A 36 -2.02 13.61 4.16
C LEU A 36 -0.82 12.67 3.96
N ALA A 37 -0.64 11.69 4.83
CA ALA A 37 0.40 10.66 4.68
C ALA A 37 0.25 9.90 3.34
N HIS A 38 -0.98 9.64 2.92
CA HIS A 38 -1.27 9.02 1.62
C HIS A 38 -0.84 9.89 0.43
N ARG A 39 -1.14 11.19 0.47
CA ARG A 39 -0.75 12.15 -0.58
C ARG A 39 0.77 12.33 -0.64
N LEU A 40 1.44 12.23 0.49
CA LEU A 40 2.90 12.27 0.59
C LEU A 40 3.58 10.95 0.19
N GLY A 41 2.82 9.94 -0.23
CA GLY A 41 3.35 8.62 -0.62
C GLY A 41 3.83 7.76 0.56
N MET A 42 3.58 8.15 1.81
CA MET A 42 3.98 7.38 3.01
C MET A 42 2.96 6.29 3.33
N ALA A 43 2.90 5.26 2.49
CA ALA A 43 1.85 4.24 2.56
C ALA A 43 1.87 3.45 3.89
N SER A 44 3.05 3.03 4.36
CA SER A 44 3.19 2.29 5.62
C SER A 44 2.72 3.09 6.83
N VAL A 45 3.08 4.38 6.88
CA VAL A 45 2.65 5.30 7.94
C VAL A 45 1.13 5.49 7.92
N LYS A 46 0.56 5.71 6.74
CA LYS A 46 -0.89 5.84 6.56
C LYS A 46 -1.63 4.65 7.15
N TRP A 47 -1.24 3.46 6.76
CA TRP A 47 -1.92 2.23 7.18
C TRP A 47 -1.84 2.00 8.68
N GLU A 48 -0.69 2.20 9.28
CA GLU A 48 -0.53 2.06 10.73
C GLU A 48 -1.35 3.12 11.49
N LEU A 49 -1.37 4.36 11.00
CA LEU A 49 -2.20 5.42 11.58
C LEU A 49 -3.69 5.08 11.50
N GLU A 50 -4.16 4.55 10.37
CA GLU A 50 -5.55 4.15 10.18
C GLU A 50 -5.93 2.99 11.13
N ASP A 51 -5.11 1.95 11.23
CA ASP A 51 -5.36 0.79 12.11
C ASP A 51 -5.35 1.19 13.60
N LEU A 52 -4.40 2.03 14.03
CA LEU A 52 -4.34 2.55 15.40
C LEU A 52 -5.56 3.42 15.75
N ALA A 53 -5.95 4.29 14.83
CA ALA A 53 -7.13 5.15 15.03
C ALA A 53 -8.42 4.32 15.05
N PHE A 54 -8.54 3.32 14.19
CA PHE A 54 -9.67 2.40 14.15
C PHE A 54 -9.82 1.62 15.47
N ALA A 55 -8.71 1.09 16.00
CA ALA A 55 -8.71 0.38 17.28
C ALA A 55 -9.22 1.26 18.45
N ILE A 56 -8.95 2.56 18.43
CA ILE A 56 -9.41 3.50 19.44
C ILE A 56 -10.88 3.88 19.25
N LEU A 57 -11.29 4.19 18.02
CA LEU A 57 -12.62 4.71 17.74
C LEU A 57 -13.70 3.62 17.76
N GLN A 58 -13.36 2.42 17.32
CA GLN A 58 -14.30 1.30 17.21
C GLN A 58 -13.70 -0.02 17.72
N PRO A 59 -13.34 -0.11 19.01
CA PRO A 59 -12.58 -1.24 19.54
C PRO A 59 -13.28 -2.59 19.33
N LYS A 60 -14.61 -2.66 19.49
CA LYS A 60 -15.38 -3.90 19.29
C LYS A 60 -15.30 -4.39 17.84
N LYS A 61 -15.43 -3.46 16.87
CA LYS A 61 -15.32 -3.80 15.45
C LYS A 61 -13.91 -4.15 15.03
N TYR A 62 -12.91 -3.49 15.61
CA TYR A 62 -11.52 -3.82 15.40
C TYR A 62 -11.22 -5.24 15.87
N GLU A 63 -11.61 -5.60 17.10
CA GLU A 63 -11.42 -6.95 17.65
C GLU A 63 -12.17 -8.03 16.84
N GLU A 64 -13.37 -7.74 16.35
CA GLU A 64 -14.14 -8.64 15.50
C GLU A 64 -13.38 -8.94 14.21
N ILE A 65 -12.85 -7.91 13.54
CA ILE A 65 -12.08 -8.07 12.28
C ILE A 65 -10.76 -8.79 12.55
N VAL A 66 -10.05 -8.47 13.63
CA VAL A 66 -8.81 -9.17 14.01
C VAL A 66 -9.07 -10.66 14.17
N ARG A 67 -10.15 -11.07 14.87
CA ARG A 67 -10.54 -12.48 15.02
C ARG A 67 -10.84 -13.14 13.67
N MET A 68 -11.69 -12.53 12.86
CA MET A 68 -12.04 -13.06 11.53
C MET A 68 -10.81 -13.26 10.65
N VAL A 69 -9.87 -12.31 10.64
CA VAL A 69 -8.62 -12.42 9.91
C VAL A 69 -7.75 -13.55 10.46
N ALA A 70 -7.66 -13.71 11.78
CA ALA A 70 -6.87 -14.75 12.44
C ALA A 70 -7.44 -16.15 12.17
N ASP A 71 -8.76 -16.32 12.22
CA ASP A 71 -9.42 -17.62 11.96
C ASP A 71 -9.17 -18.14 10.53
N HIS A 72 -9.02 -17.22 9.56
CA HIS A 72 -8.76 -17.57 8.17
C HIS A 72 -7.25 -17.59 7.82
N ALA A 73 -6.37 -17.20 8.74
CA ALA A 73 -4.94 -17.10 8.49
C ALA A 73 -4.28 -18.41 8.01
N PRO A 74 -4.52 -19.60 8.61
CA PRO A 74 -3.80 -20.81 8.21
C PRO A 74 -4.06 -21.24 6.77
N SER A 75 -5.33 -21.20 6.34
CA SER A 75 -5.71 -21.56 4.95
C SER A 75 -5.22 -20.52 3.94
N ARG A 76 -5.34 -19.26 4.29
CA ARG A 76 -4.87 -18.12 3.50
C ARG A 76 -3.36 -18.17 3.30
N ASP A 77 -2.59 -18.39 4.37
CA ASP A 77 -1.13 -18.37 4.32
C ASP A 77 -0.57 -19.57 3.53
N ARG A 78 -1.29 -20.71 3.55
CA ARG A 78 -0.94 -21.87 2.70
C ARG A 78 -1.15 -21.51 1.22
N ALA A 79 -2.35 -21.05 0.86
CA ALA A 79 -2.65 -20.67 -0.52
C ALA A 79 -1.70 -19.58 -1.03
N LEU A 80 -1.35 -18.62 -0.17
CA LEU A 80 -0.42 -17.55 -0.51
C LEU A 80 0.98 -18.09 -0.81
N ARG A 81 1.51 -19.00 0.02
CA ARG A 81 2.81 -19.64 -0.24
C ARG A 81 2.80 -20.38 -1.56
N GLU A 82 1.79 -21.21 -1.83
CA GLU A 82 1.66 -21.95 -3.07
C GLU A 82 1.70 -21.04 -4.31
N ILE A 83 0.95 -19.92 -4.28
CA ILE A 83 0.92 -18.96 -5.38
C ILE A 83 2.25 -18.22 -5.50
N THR A 84 2.85 -17.81 -4.37
CA THR A 84 4.17 -17.16 -4.36
C THR A 84 5.23 -18.04 -4.97
N ASP A 85 5.28 -19.33 -4.60
CA ASP A 85 6.23 -20.31 -5.11
C ASP A 85 6.04 -20.56 -6.61
N VAL A 86 4.79 -20.61 -7.09
CA VAL A 86 4.49 -20.75 -8.52
C VAL A 86 4.98 -19.51 -9.28
N LEU A 87 4.61 -18.31 -8.82
CA LEU A 87 5.01 -17.08 -9.49
C LEU A 87 6.54 -16.89 -9.48
N GLN A 88 7.22 -17.20 -8.38
CA GLN A 88 8.67 -17.10 -8.29
C GLN A 88 9.36 -18.01 -9.31
N ARG A 89 8.89 -19.25 -9.46
CA ARG A 89 9.43 -20.22 -10.44
C ARG A 89 9.19 -19.77 -11.87
N GLU A 90 7.98 -19.33 -12.18
CA GLU A 90 7.62 -18.94 -13.54
C GLU A 90 8.32 -17.63 -13.98
N LEU A 91 8.47 -16.68 -13.08
CA LEU A 91 9.25 -15.46 -13.34
C LEU A 91 10.71 -15.81 -13.61
N SER A 92 11.32 -16.64 -12.78
CA SER A 92 12.71 -17.10 -12.99
C SER A 92 12.88 -17.89 -14.28
N ALA A 93 11.91 -18.76 -14.65
CA ALA A 93 11.92 -19.52 -15.90
C ALA A 93 11.86 -18.60 -17.14
N ASN A 94 11.26 -17.43 -17.02
CA ASN A 94 11.21 -16.39 -18.06
C ASN A 94 12.40 -15.40 -17.98
N GLY A 95 13.40 -15.68 -17.17
CA GLY A 95 14.61 -14.83 -17.04
C GLY A 95 14.37 -13.53 -16.27
N ILE A 96 13.30 -13.44 -15.48
CA ILE A 96 12.96 -12.27 -14.68
C ILE A 96 13.41 -12.53 -13.24
N GLU A 97 14.41 -11.78 -12.78
CA GLU A 97 14.78 -11.75 -11.36
C GLU A 97 13.73 -10.93 -10.59
N ALA A 98 13.05 -11.59 -9.65
CA ALA A 98 11.95 -10.98 -8.92
C ALA A 98 11.93 -11.45 -7.47
N GLU A 99 11.50 -10.57 -6.57
CA GLU A 99 11.12 -10.91 -5.20
C GLU A 99 9.61 -10.93 -5.10
N VAL A 100 9.03 -12.11 -4.83
CA VAL A 100 7.58 -12.29 -4.71
C VAL A 100 7.19 -12.41 -3.26
N MET A 101 6.33 -11.50 -2.78
CA MET A 101 5.91 -11.45 -1.39
C MET A 101 4.41 -11.30 -1.24
N GLY A 102 3.86 -11.90 -0.19
CA GLY A 102 2.48 -11.68 0.22
C GLY A 102 2.30 -10.30 0.86
N ARG A 103 1.20 -9.63 0.54
CA ARG A 103 0.82 -8.36 1.14
C ARG A 103 -0.48 -8.50 1.92
N PRO A 104 -0.43 -8.60 3.25
CA PRO A 104 -1.64 -8.60 4.07
C PRO A 104 -2.37 -7.25 3.96
N LYS A 105 -3.69 -7.28 3.97
CA LYS A 105 -4.49 -6.05 4.06
C LYS A 105 -4.62 -5.58 5.50
N HIS A 106 -4.65 -4.25 5.64
CA HIS A 106 -4.85 -3.58 6.91
C HIS A 106 -6.28 -3.69 7.39
N TYR A 107 -6.49 -3.75 8.69
CA TYR A 107 -7.80 -3.96 9.32
C TYR A 107 -8.80 -2.86 8.98
N TRP A 108 -8.36 -1.60 8.96
CA TRP A 108 -9.19 -0.48 8.53
C TRP A 108 -9.71 -0.63 7.10
N SER A 109 -8.86 -1.07 6.17
CA SER A 109 -9.25 -1.30 4.78
C SER A 109 -10.28 -2.42 4.64
N ILE A 110 -10.21 -3.45 5.48
CA ILE A 110 -11.20 -4.54 5.57
C ILE A 110 -12.52 -3.98 6.09
N TYR A 111 -12.49 -3.25 7.22
CA TYR A 111 -13.67 -2.63 7.81
C TYR A 111 -14.41 -1.72 6.83
N GLN A 112 -13.68 -0.85 6.11
CA GLN A 112 -14.30 0.03 5.11
C GLN A 112 -15.02 -0.74 4.01
N LYS A 113 -14.48 -1.87 3.55
CA LYS A 113 -15.15 -2.71 2.56
C LYS A 113 -16.42 -3.35 3.11
N MET A 114 -16.40 -3.83 4.34
CA MET A 114 -17.56 -4.41 5.01
C MET A 114 -18.63 -3.36 5.30
N ALA A 115 -18.25 -2.30 6.00
CA ALA A 115 -19.20 -1.32 6.55
C ALA A 115 -19.73 -0.34 5.48
N VAL A 116 -18.86 0.10 4.55
CA VAL A 116 -19.22 1.14 3.56
C VAL A 116 -19.76 0.54 2.27
N ARG A 117 -19.27 -0.65 1.85
CA ARG A 117 -19.65 -1.30 0.60
C ARG A 117 -20.60 -2.47 0.78
N GLY A 118 -20.95 -2.83 2.02
CA GLY A 118 -21.90 -3.90 2.33
C GLY A 118 -21.41 -5.30 1.96
N HIS A 119 -20.10 -5.50 1.78
CA HIS A 119 -19.54 -6.82 1.47
C HIS A 119 -19.48 -7.69 2.74
N ASP A 120 -19.90 -8.94 2.63
CA ASP A 120 -19.63 -9.94 3.66
C ASP A 120 -18.10 -10.17 3.74
N PHE A 121 -17.59 -10.47 4.94
CA PHE A 121 -16.18 -10.79 5.14
C PHE A 121 -15.71 -11.91 4.20
N ASN A 122 -16.54 -12.93 3.99
CA ASN A 122 -16.26 -14.03 3.07
C ASN A 122 -16.22 -13.61 1.59
N GLU A 123 -16.82 -12.46 1.25
CA GLU A 123 -16.77 -11.85 -0.08
C GLU A 123 -15.56 -10.92 -0.26
N ILE A 124 -14.84 -10.61 0.82
CA ILE A 124 -13.58 -9.85 0.75
C ILE A 124 -12.45 -10.81 0.37
N PHE A 125 -12.54 -11.37 -0.83
CA PHE A 125 -11.58 -12.34 -1.38
C PHE A 125 -10.17 -11.77 -1.55
N ASP A 126 -10.01 -10.46 -1.51
CA ASP A 126 -8.74 -9.77 -1.68
C ASP A 126 -8.06 -9.42 -0.32
N LEU A 127 -8.27 -10.23 0.71
CA LEU A 127 -7.60 -10.10 2.01
C LEU A 127 -6.07 -10.18 1.90
N VAL A 128 -5.59 -10.80 0.82
CA VAL A 128 -4.18 -10.91 0.52
C VAL A 128 -3.94 -10.49 -0.92
N GLY A 129 -2.99 -9.60 -1.11
CA GLY A 129 -2.41 -9.30 -2.41
C GLY A 129 -1.03 -9.94 -2.52
N ILE A 130 -0.54 -10.05 -3.73
CA ILE A 130 0.86 -10.37 -4.01
C ILE A 130 1.56 -9.12 -4.52
N ARG A 131 2.79 -8.96 -4.06
CA ARG A 131 3.70 -7.94 -4.56
C ARG A 131 4.87 -8.63 -5.22
N VAL A 132 5.17 -8.19 -6.44
CA VAL A 132 6.34 -8.60 -7.21
C VAL A 132 7.26 -7.40 -7.33
N LEU A 133 8.48 -7.52 -6.83
CA LEU A 133 9.52 -6.51 -6.96
C LEU A 133 10.54 -7.00 -7.98
N VAL A 134 10.90 -6.14 -8.92
CA VAL A 134 11.85 -6.39 -10.00
C VAL A 134 12.83 -5.22 -10.12
N ASP A 135 13.89 -5.40 -10.91
CA ASP A 135 14.93 -4.37 -11.02
C ASP A 135 14.56 -3.26 -12.00
N THR A 136 13.96 -3.60 -13.14
CA THR A 136 13.69 -2.62 -14.21
C THR A 136 12.22 -2.44 -14.52
N VAL A 137 11.89 -1.30 -15.15
CA VAL A 137 10.53 -1.03 -15.65
C VAL A 137 10.12 -2.05 -16.71
N ASN A 138 11.03 -2.48 -17.57
CA ASN A 138 10.75 -3.50 -18.58
C ASN A 138 10.35 -4.83 -17.92
N ASP A 139 11.03 -5.22 -16.85
CA ASP A 139 10.69 -6.42 -16.09
C ASP A 139 9.32 -6.31 -15.41
N CYS A 140 8.89 -5.09 -15.03
CA CYS A 140 7.53 -4.91 -14.52
C CYS A 140 6.47 -5.33 -15.55
N TYR A 141 6.61 -4.89 -16.80
CA TYR A 141 5.66 -5.26 -17.87
C TYR A 141 5.79 -6.73 -18.28
N ALA A 142 7.01 -7.26 -18.33
CA ALA A 142 7.26 -8.68 -18.60
C ALA A 142 6.63 -9.55 -17.50
N ALA A 143 6.79 -9.20 -16.22
CA ALA A 143 6.19 -9.91 -15.10
C ALA A 143 4.66 -9.92 -15.15
N ILE A 144 4.02 -8.82 -15.55
CA ILE A 144 2.57 -8.81 -15.79
C ILE A 144 2.18 -9.80 -16.89
N GLY A 145 2.96 -9.89 -17.97
CA GLY A 145 2.76 -10.88 -19.03
C GLY A 145 2.77 -12.32 -18.49
N VAL A 146 3.75 -12.64 -17.64
CA VAL A 146 3.83 -13.97 -16.98
C VAL A 146 2.60 -14.20 -16.08
N VAL A 147 2.22 -13.24 -15.24
CA VAL A 147 1.03 -13.36 -14.39
C VAL A 147 -0.23 -13.60 -15.20
N HIS A 148 -0.41 -12.89 -16.31
CA HIS A 148 -1.59 -13.02 -17.19
C HIS A 148 -1.57 -14.31 -18.02
N SER A 149 -0.42 -14.93 -18.25
CA SER A 149 -0.35 -16.26 -18.89
C SER A 149 -0.73 -17.39 -17.93
N LEU A 150 -0.49 -17.22 -16.63
CA LEU A 150 -0.80 -18.22 -15.60
C LEU A 150 -2.25 -18.17 -15.12
N TYR A 151 -2.84 -16.98 -15.10
CA TYR A 151 -4.15 -16.75 -14.48
C TYR A 151 -5.08 -15.93 -15.37
N SER A 152 -6.39 -16.20 -15.28
CA SER A 152 -7.40 -15.43 -16.02
C SER A 152 -7.52 -14.00 -15.46
N VAL A 153 -7.35 -13.01 -16.31
CA VAL A 153 -7.43 -11.59 -15.94
C VAL A 153 -8.88 -11.17 -15.75
N MET A 154 -9.16 -10.42 -14.69
CA MET A 154 -10.47 -9.82 -14.48
C MET A 154 -10.60 -8.53 -15.32
N PRO A 155 -11.60 -8.42 -16.23
CA PRO A 155 -11.78 -7.24 -17.06
C PRO A 155 -11.92 -5.94 -16.27
N GLY A 156 -11.27 -4.86 -16.75
CA GLY A 156 -11.33 -3.54 -16.12
C GLY A 156 -10.56 -3.40 -14.79
N ARG A 157 -9.80 -4.44 -14.39
CA ARG A 157 -9.03 -4.43 -13.14
C ARG A 157 -7.53 -4.21 -13.32
N PHE A 158 -7.07 -4.04 -14.54
CA PHE A 158 -5.69 -3.64 -14.80
C PHE A 158 -5.55 -2.12 -14.67
N LYS A 159 -4.50 -1.67 -13.98
CA LYS A 159 -4.16 -0.24 -13.81
C LYS A 159 -2.67 -0.05 -13.94
N ASP A 160 -2.29 0.84 -14.83
CA ASP A 160 -0.91 1.22 -15.07
C ASP A 160 -0.63 2.57 -14.41
N TYR A 161 0.00 2.51 -13.24
CA TYR A 161 0.49 3.69 -12.53
C TYR A 161 1.99 3.94 -12.76
N ILE A 162 2.65 3.16 -13.64
CA ILE A 162 4.01 3.46 -14.07
C ILE A 162 3.97 4.53 -15.15
N SER A 163 3.15 4.33 -16.19
CA SER A 163 2.96 5.31 -17.27
C SER A 163 2.16 6.53 -16.83
N ASN A 164 1.25 6.37 -15.86
CA ASN A 164 0.44 7.47 -15.32
C ASN A 164 0.47 7.45 -13.78
N PRO A 165 1.52 8.04 -13.16
CA PRO A 165 1.73 7.98 -11.72
C PRO A 165 0.58 8.57 -10.92
N ARG A 166 0.06 7.82 -9.95
CA ARG A 166 -1.01 8.28 -9.09
C ARG A 166 -0.46 9.32 -8.10
N PHE A 167 -1.12 10.48 -8.01
CA PHE A 167 -0.65 11.63 -7.21
C PHE A 167 0.76 12.12 -7.59
N GLY A 168 1.19 11.86 -8.82
CA GLY A 168 2.51 12.27 -9.33
C GLY A 168 3.71 11.50 -8.77
N VAL A 169 3.52 10.61 -7.79
CA VAL A 169 4.64 9.93 -7.09
C VAL A 169 4.48 8.41 -6.97
N TYR A 170 3.26 7.90 -6.95
CA TYR A 170 3.02 6.46 -6.78
C TYR A 170 3.06 5.74 -8.11
N GLN A 171 3.98 4.81 -8.26
CA GLN A 171 4.17 4.00 -9.45
C GLN A 171 4.05 2.50 -9.12
N SER A 172 3.26 1.78 -9.89
CA SER A 172 3.09 0.32 -9.81
C SER A 172 2.17 -0.14 -10.94
N LEU A 173 2.30 -1.37 -11.40
CA LEU A 173 1.26 -2.04 -12.18
C LEU A 173 0.36 -2.82 -11.23
N HIS A 174 -0.95 -2.70 -11.40
CA HIS A 174 -1.93 -3.45 -10.62
C HIS A 174 -2.78 -4.29 -11.55
N THR A 175 -2.94 -5.55 -11.24
CA THR A 175 -3.89 -6.43 -11.91
C THR A 175 -4.65 -7.27 -10.89
N THR A 176 -5.87 -7.67 -11.24
CA THR A 176 -6.63 -8.66 -10.48
C THR A 176 -6.85 -9.85 -11.38
N VAL A 177 -6.46 -11.02 -10.91
CA VAL A 177 -6.59 -12.28 -11.63
C VAL A 177 -7.40 -13.29 -10.84
N MET A 178 -7.98 -14.27 -11.52
CA MET A 178 -8.67 -15.39 -10.89
C MET A 178 -7.69 -16.55 -10.72
N THR A 179 -7.55 -17.02 -9.48
CA THR A 179 -6.75 -18.21 -9.17
C THR A 179 -7.45 -19.47 -9.61
N SER A 180 -6.74 -20.61 -9.65
CA SER A 180 -7.31 -21.93 -9.94
C SER A 180 -8.42 -22.36 -8.98
N THR A 181 -8.46 -21.77 -7.78
CA THR A 181 -9.52 -22.00 -6.78
C THR A 181 -10.75 -21.09 -6.97
N GLY A 182 -10.81 -20.30 -8.05
CA GLY A 182 -11.90 -19.36 -8.31
C GLY A 182 -11.89 -18.12 -7.42
N ARG A 183 -10.78 -17.82 -6.73
CA ARG A 183 -10.64 -16.65 -5.87
C ARG A 183 -9.88 -15.52 -6.58
N PRO A 184 -10.37 -14.27 -6.51
CA PRO A 184 -9.63 -13.15 -7.06
C PRO A 184 -8.38 -12.86 -6.24
N LEU A 185 -7.28 -12.57 -6.95
CA LEU A 185 -5.98 -12.23 -6.40
C LEU A 185 -5.52 -10.89 -6.98
N GLU A 186 -5.22 -9.93 -6.14
CA GLU A 186 -4.59 -8.68 -6.54
C GLU A 186 -3.07 -8.87 -6.62
N VAL A 187 -2.49 -8.57 -7.79
CA VAL A 187 -1.04 -8.59 -8.00
C VAL A 187 -0.56 -7.18 -8.29
N GLN A 188 0.45 -6.74 -7.55
CA GLN A 188 1.11 -5.45 -7.70
C GLN A 188 2.55 -5.68 -8.13
N VAL A 189 2.94 -5.12 -9.28
CA VAL A 189 4.29 -5.22 -9.80
C VAL A 189 4.93 -3.84 -9.85
N ARG A 190 6.14 -3.71 -9.33
CA ARG A 190 6.90 -2.46 -9.32
C ARG A 190 8.39 -2.72 -9.13
N THR A 191 9.23 -1.75 -9.44
CA THR A 191 10.66 -1.87 -9.16
C THR A 191 10.96 -1.70 -7.67
N HIS A 192 12.17 -2.14 -7.23
CA HIS A 192 12.64 -1.89 -5.87
C HIS A 192 12.67 -0.40 -5.52
N GLU A 193 13.05 0.46 -6.47
CA GLU A 193 13.03 1.92 -6.29
C GLU A 193 11.61 2.45 -6.10
N MET A 194 10.66 2.06 -6.96
CA MET A 194 9.25 2.43 -6.82
C MET A 194 8.67 1.94 -5.49
N HIS A 195 9.10 0.75 -5.05
CA HIS A 195 8.70 0.20 -3.76
C HIS A 195 9.19 1.08 -2.61
N TYR A 196 10.46 1.43 -2.60
CA TYR A 196 11.05 2.30 -1.59
C TYR A 196 10.34 3.66 -1.54
N ASN A 197 10.12 4.27 -2.70
CA ASN A 197 9.42 5.55 -2.81
C ASN A 197 7.97 5.47 -2.31
N ALA A 198 7.27 4.37 -2.56
CA ALA A 198 5.89 4.16 -2.10
C ALA A 198 5.77 3.83 -0.60
N GLU A 199 6.81 3.28 0.03
CA GLU A 199 6.79 2.97 1.47
C GLU A 199 7.25 4.16 2.33
N PHE A 200 8.24 4.92 1.86
CA PHE A 200 8.88 5.98 2.62
C PHE A 200 8.53 7.40 2.17
N GLY A 201 7.86 7.52 1.01
CA GLY A 201 7.38 8.78 0.47
C GLY A 201 8.46 9.68 -0.13
N VAL A 202 8.06 10.87 -0.53
CA VAL A 202 8.92 11.88 -1.17
C VAL A 202 10.12 12.27 -0.30
N ALA A 203 9.97 12.23 1.02
CA ALA A 203 11.05 12.55 1.96
C ALA A 203 12.24 11.56 1.88
N ALA A 204 12.00 10.33 1.46
CA ALA A 204 13.08 9.34 1.30
C ALA A 204 13.93 9.60 0.05
N HIS A 205 13.30 10.10 -1.01
CA HIS A 205 13.98 10.48 -2.24
C HIS A 205 15.01 11.61 -2.02
N TRP A 206 14.77 12.47 -1.05
CA TRP A 206 15.68 13.56 -0.70
C TRP A 206 16.92 13.07 0.03
N ARG A 207 16.77 12.19 1.02
CA ARG A 207 17.91 11.57 1.71
C ARG A 207 18.82 10.79 0.78
N TYR A 208 18.25 10.09 -0.18
CA TYR A 208 19.02 9.31 -1.14
C TYR A 208 19.85 10.20 -2.10
N LYS A 209 19.29 11.35 -2.54
CA LYS A 209 20.01 12.34 -3.36
C LYS A 209 21.11 13.06 -2.59
N GLU A 210 20.89 13.40 -1.32
CA GLU A 210 21.90 14.01 -0.45
C GLU A 210 23.09 13.08 -0.19
N THR A 211 22.86 11.77 -0.06
CA THR A 211 23.94 10.78 0.19
C THR A 211 24.79 10.47 -1.05
N LYS A 212 24.26 10.68 -2.27
CA LYS A 212 24.97 10.41 -3.53
C LYS A 212 25.72 11.61 -4.13
N GLY A 213 25.78 12.74 -3.44
CA GLY A 213 26.68 13.88 -3.77
C GLY A 213 26.51 14.43 -5.20
N SER A 214 25.28 14.53 -5.74
CA SER A 214 25.05 15.08 -7.05
C SER A 214 24.81 16.60 -6.97
N HIS A 215 25.81 17.37 -7.31
CA HIS A 215 25.71 18.81 -7.59
C HIS A 215 24.90 19.03 -8.90
N LYS A 216 23.58 19.10 -8.81
CA LYS A 216 22.69 19.69 -9.81
C LYS A 216 21.51 20.35 -9.07
N GLY A 217 21.79 21.53 -8.50
CA GLY A 217 20.88 22.26 -7.59
C GLY A 217 19.63 22.89 -8.22
N ASP A 218 19.59 23.13 -9.54
CA ASP A 218 18.57 24.04 -10.07
C ASP A 218 17.27 23.37 -10.55
N GLN A 219 17.34 22.16 -11.09
CA GLN A 219 16.14 21.50 -11.64
C GLN A 219 15.29 20.85 -10.53
N ALA A 220 15.93 20.34 -9.49
CA ALA A 220 15.24 19.69 -8.36
C ALA A 220 14.48 20.69 -7.49
N GLU A 221 14.97 21.91 -7.32
CA GLU A 221 14.26 23.00 -6.62
C GLU A 221 13.03 23.50 -7.36
N VAL A 222 13.09 23.57 -8.70
CA VAL A 222 11.95 23.96 -9.55
C VAL A 222 10.86 22.90 -9.49
N ASP A 223 11.20 21.62 -9.59
CA ASP A 223 10.24 20.51 -9.45
C ASP A 223 9.62 20.44 -8.06
N GLN A 224 10.39 20.77 -7.03
CA GLN A 224 9.95 20.84 -5.63
C GLN A 224 8.94 21.96 -5.40
N MET A 225 9.19 23.14 -5.97
CA MET A 225 8.27 24.29 -5.88
C MET A 225 6.97 24.03 -6.65
N ALA A 226 7.05 23.38 -7.81
CA ALA A 226 5.88 23.00 -8.60
C ALA A 226 4.99 22.01 -7.83
N TRP A 227 5.58 21.01 -7.18
CA TRP A 227 4.86 20.04 -6.38
C TRP A 227 4.21 20.65 -5.12
N MET A 228 4.91 21.56 -4.40
CA MET A 228 4.33 22.28 -3.26
C MET A 228 3.16 23.18 -3.68
N ARG A 229 3.24 23.83 -4.84
CA ARG A 229 2.12 24.62 -5.41
C ARG A 229 0.92 23.71 -5.71
N GLN A 230 1.14 22.55 -6.30
CA GLN A 230 0.08 21.59 -6.59
C GLN A 230 -0.60 21.07 -5.32
N LEU A 231 0.14 20.88 -4.20
CA LEU A 231 -0.41 20.56 -2.89
C LEU A 231 -1.28 21.68 -2.31
N LEU A 232 -0.87 22.93 -2.49
CA LEU A 232 -1.62 24.10 -2.02
C LEU A 232 -2.89 24.34 -2.85
N ASP A 233 -2.86 24.06 -4.14
CA ASP A 233 -4.03 24.19 -5.02
C ASP A 233 -5.08 23.11 -4.72
N TRP A 234 -4.66 21.89 -4.33
CA TRP A 234 -5.56 20.84 -3.90
C TRP A 234 -6.22 21.07 -2.52
N GLN A 235 -5.70 22.01 -1.72
CA GLN A 235 -6.35 22.42 -0.46
C GLN A 235 -7.53 23.36 -0.68
N LYS A 236 -7.69 23.90 -1.90
CA LYS A 236 -8.75 24.86 -2.24
C LYS A 236 -9.98 24.23 -2.91
N GLU A 237 -9.90 22.95 -3.29
CA GLU A 237 -11.00 22.12 -3.78
C GLU A 237 -11.52 21.19 -2.65
#